data_3c61cbcccb73b216a724d2bb00e6984f
#
_entry.id   3c61cbcccb73b216a724d2bb00e6984f
#
_cell.length_a   1.000
_cell.length_b   1.000
_cell.length_c   1.000
_cell.angle_alpha   90.00
_cell.angle_beta   90.00
_cell.angle_gamma   90.00
#
_symmetry.space_group_name_H-M   'P 1'
#
loop_
_entity.id
_entity.type
_entity.pdbx_description
1 polymer ?
#
loop_
_entity_poly.entity_id
_entity_poly.type
_entity_poly.pdbx_seq_one_letter_code
_entity_poly.pdbx_strand_id
1 'polypeptide(L)'
;MKMPNDFDDNSNMTLTVVMSIVAVSAFVAVILLTVLLLNQKSTTSAGRSQQDNAVQAAAAPSSSVIIYPDTDELLSGSELHPDDLDFWDMYPEPTASPTPEPTKEPEEEEPDPATDGKHTLVQYADGEEEWVLISPYLPKHEYDFTRLVCQSDLMKYYENGKQISYVGVDISKYQDYVDFVKVKKAGIDFVMIRVGARGYGSGQLILDEYFSDNIKRATDAGLDVGVYFYSQAISKEEAIEEANMVIENLGEYQLAYPVAYDMELVENDTARTENLTRSEKTEIARAFLDTIAATGRKTMIYGNKEWLIKEIDMSKLTAYDVWLSQTADVPDYPYKFAMWQYDFEGSVDGIVGYVNMNISFVNFAEK
;
A
#
# COMPACT_ATOMS: atom_id res chain seq x y z
N MET A 1 -20.00 70.25 -14.93
CA MET A 1 -19.48 69.14 -14.10
C MET A 1 -19.92 67.85 -14.81
N LYS A 2 -19.03 67.26 -15.65
CA LYS A 2 -19.33 66.07 -16.47
C LYS A 2 -18.90 64.83 -15.67
N MET A 3 -19.80 63.86 -15.49
CA MET A 3 -19.51 62.54 -14.96
C MET A 3 -18.82 61.70 -16.07
N PRO A 4 -17.85 60.83 -15.70
CA PRO A 4 -17.24 59.91 -16.65
C PRO A 4 -18.17 58.71 -16.89
N ASN A 5 -18.19 58.23 -18.14
CA ASN A 5 -18.90 57.05 -18.58
C ASN A 5 -18.18 55.77 -18.09
N ASP A 6 -18.86 54.96 -17.30
CA ASP A 6 -18.58 53.56 -17.04
C ASP A 6 -19.25 52.69 -18.11
N PHE A 7 -18.57 52.44 -19.20
CA PHE A 7 -18.92 51.38 -20.15
C PHE A 7 -17.69 51.02 -21.02
N ASP A 8 -16.86 50.09 -20.55
CA ASP A 8 -15.96 49.33 -21.44
C ASP A 8 -15.25 48.10 -20.81
N ASP A 9 -15.62 47.69 -19.58
CA ASP A 9 -14.86 46.59 -18.93
C ASP A 9 -15.45 45.18 -19.18
N ASN A 10 -16.68 45.08 -19.72
CA ASN A 10 -17.36 43.78 -19.88
C ASN A 10 -17.04 43.05 -21.21
N SER A 11 -16.55 43.78 -22.22
CA SER A 11 -16.22 43.18 -23.49
C SER A 11 -14.89 42.43 -23.50
N ASN A 12 -13.91 42.89 -22.72
CA ASN A 12 -12.60 42.27 -22.62
C ASN A 12 -12.64 40.95 -21.81
N MET A 13 -13.47 40.93 -20.75
CA MET A 13 -13.64 39.74 -19.93
C MET A 13 -14.34 38.60 -20.69
N THR A 14 -15.38 38.93 -21.48
CA THR A 14 -16.09 37.96 -22.31
C THR A 14 -15.17 37.39 -23.41
N LEU A 15 -14.33 38.22 -24.03
CA LEU A 15 -13.39 37.79 -25.05
C LEU A 15 -12.30 36.87 -24.47
N THR A 16 -11.79 37.17 -23.28
CA THR A 16 -10.80 36.36 -22.58
C THR A 16 -11.36 34.98 -22.21
N VAL A 17 -12.58 34.91 -21.71
CA VAL A 17 -13.26 33.65 -21.36
C VAL A 17 -13.50 32.80 -22.63
N VAL A 18 -13.97 33.39 -23.70
CA VAL A 18 -14.19 32.67 -24.97
C VAL A 18 -12.87 32.15 -25.57
N MET A 19 -11.81 32.95 -25.53
CA MET A 19 -10.48 32.51 -25.98
C MET A 19 -9.90 31.38 -25.15
N SER A 20 -10.14 31.39 -23.82
CA SER A 20 -9.73 30.31 -22.93
C SER A 20 -10.47 29.00 -23.21
N ILE A 21 -11.79 29.05 -23.45
CA ILE A 21 -12.60 27.88 -23.82
C ILE A 21 -12.16 27.29 -25.16
N VAL A 22 -11.86 28.13 -26.16
CA VAL A 22 -11.36 27.70 -27.46
C VAL A 22 -9.97 27.04 -27.34
N ALA A 23 -9.08 27.58 -26.51
CA ALA A 23 -7.75 27.03 -26.28
C ALA A 23 -7.82 25.64 -25.60
N VAL A 24 -8.69 25.49 -24.60
CA VAL A 24 -8.89 24.20 -23.90
C VAL A 24 -9.49 23.16 -24.84
N SER A 25 -10.49 23.53 -25.64
CA SER A 25 -11.10 22.59 -26.61
C SER A 25 -10.12 22.16 -27.70
N ALA A 26 -9.26 23.05 -28.19
CA ALA A 26 -8.21 22.72 -29.17
C ALA A 26 -7.17 21.75 -28.53
N PHE A 27 -6.80 21.96 -27.28
CA PHE A 27 -5.86 21.10 -26.57
C PHE A 27 -6.40 19.68 -26.36
N VAL A 28 -7.68 19.54 -25.96
CA VAL A 28 -8.38 18.25 -25.83
C VAL A 28 -8.46 17.53 -27.20
N ALA A 29 -8.74 18.26 -28.28
CA ALA A 29 -8.77 17.66 -29.61
C ALA A 29 -7.41 17.12 -30.07
N VAL A 30 -6.32 17.80 -29.73
CA VAL A 30 -4.95 17.34 -30.04
C VAL A 30 -4.62 16.07 -29.23
N ILE A 31 -5.00 16.01 -27.96
CA ILE A 31 -4.79 14.80 -27.14
C ILE A 31 -5.56 13.61 -27.70
N LEU A 32 -6.84 13.78 -28.06
CA LEU A 32 -7.66 12.72 -28.67
C LEU A 32 -7.09 12.24 -30.00
N LEU A 33 -6.57 13.15 -30.83
CA LEU A 33 -5.95 12.78 -32.10
C LEU A 33 -4.65 12.01 -31.90
N THR A 34 -3.86 12.37 -30.86
CA THR A 34 -2.61 11.69 -30.54
C THR A 34 -2.87 10.26 -30.04
N VAL A 35 -3.88 10.08 -29.18
CA VAL A 35 -4.30 8.77 -28.69
C VAL A 35 -4.81 7.89 -29.85
N LEU A 36 -5.60 8.43 -30.76
CA LEU A 36 -6.08 7.71 -31.97
C LEU A 36 -4.90 7.28 -32.87
N LEU A 37 -3.92 8.13 -33.10
CA LEU A 37 -2.74 7.82 -33.92
C LEU A 37 -1.80 6.77 -33.23
N LEU A 38 -1.68 6.78 -31.92
CA LEU A 38 -0.94 5.79 -31.17
C LEU A 38 -1.65 4.43 -31.22
N ASN A 39 -2.97 4.40 -31.11
CA ASN A 39 -3.77 3.17 -31.18
C ASN A 39 -3.79 2.55 -32.59
N GLN A 40 -3.65 3.34 -33.67
CA GLN A 40 -3.48 2.83 -35.04
C GLN A 40 -2.10 2.18 -35.28
N LYS A 41 -1.06 2.60 -34.56
CA LYS A 41 0.28 1.97 -34.65
C LYS A 41 0.38 0.61 -33.96
N SER A 42 -0.45 0.34 -32.97
CA SER A 42 -0.46 -0.95 -32.27
C SER A 42 -1.19 -2.07 -33.02
N THR A 43 -2.03 -1.74 -34.04
CA THR A 43 -2.77 -2.75 -34.80
C THR A 43 -2.05 -3.22 -36.08
N THR A 44 -0.89 -2.66 -36.43
CA THR A 44 -0.16 -3.01 -37.67
C THR A 44 1.08 -3.88 -37.46
N SER A 45 1.37 -4.32 -36.23
CA SER A 45 2.57 -5.12 -35.89
C SER A 45 2.30 -6.60 -35.53
N ALA A 46 1.08 -7.10 -35.72
CA ALA A 46 0.75 -8.50 -35.53
C ALA A 46 0.59 -9.23 -36.86
N GLY A 47 1.72 -9.59 -37.49
CA GLY A 47 1.70 -10.40 -38.70
C GLY A 47 3.06 -10.61 -39.31
N ARG A 48 3.87 -11.56 -38.79
CA ARG A 48 4.78 -12.45 -39.51
C ARG A 48 5.93 -12.88 -38.55
N SER A 49 5.95 -14.11 -38.09
CA SER A 49 6.64 -15.25 -38.66
C SER A 49 6.55 -16.44 -37.73
N GLN A 50 5.88 -17.49 -38.20
CA GLN A 50 6.19 -18.86 -37.81
C GLN A 50 7.44 -19.28 -38.58
N GLN A 51 8.41 -19.87 -37.90
CA GLN A 51 9.09 -21.06 -38.35
C GLN A 51 10.14 -21.52 -37.31
N ASP A 52 9.85 -22.72 -36.83
CA ASP A 52 10.75 -23.86 -36.53
C ASP A 52 12.01 -23.61 -35.67
N ASN A 53 12.04 -24.23 -34.48
CA ASN A 53 12.87 -25.43 -34.28
C ASN A 53 12.48 -26.11 -32.96
N ALA A 54 12.00 -27.34 -33.15
CA ALA A 54 12.00 -28.36 -32.12
C ALA A 54 13.44 -28.74 -31.80
N VAL A 55 13.73 -29.11 -30.57
CA VAL A 55 14.48 -30.28 -30.15
C VAL A 55 14.81 -30.21 -28.66
N GLN A 56 14.35 -31.24 -27.97
CA GLN A 56 14.91 -31.99 -26.85
C GLN A 56 14.80 -31.40 -25.46
N ALA A 57 13.98 -32.01 -24.71
CA ALA A 57 14.00 -33.28 -24.01
C ALA A 57 14.38 -33.15 -22.54
N ALA A 58 13.37 -33.43 -21.74
CA ALA A 58 13.39 -34.25 -20.55
C ALA A 58 14.51 -34.07 -19.52
N ALA A 59 14.13 -33.61 -18.35
CA ALA A 59 14.72 -34.12 -17.12
C ALA A 59 13.61 -34.56 -16.19
N ALA A 60 13.51 -35.84 -15.97
CA ALA A 60 12.65 -36.49 -15.01
C ALA A 60 13.15 -36.22 -13.57
N PRO A 61 12.29 -36.28 -12.56
CA PRO A 61 12.69 -36.11 -11.17
C PRO A 61 13.51 -37.33 -10.71
N SER A 62 14.63 -37.07 -10.08
CA SER A 62 15.48 -38.03 -9.43
C SER A 62 14.77 -38.75 -8.29
N SER A 63 14.53 -40.04 -8.46
CA SER A 63 14.12 -40.95 -7.41
C SER A 63 15.22 -41.06 -6.36
N SER A 64 14.86 -40.83 -5.11
CA SER A 64 15.70 -41.17 -3.96
C SER A 64 15.85 -42.68 -3.87
N VAL A 65 17.07 -43.19 -4.10
CA VAL A 65 17.44 -44.57 -3.90
C VAL A 65 17.57 -44.82 -2.40
N ILE A 66 16.69 -45.63 -1.85
CA ILE A 66 16.87 -46.22 -0.52
C ILE A 66 17.85 -47.37 -0.69
N ILE A 67 19.05 -47.24 -0.13
CA ILE A 67 20.05 -48.31 -0.06
C ILE A 67 19.65 -49.22 1.10
N TYR A 68 19.24 -50.46 0.79
CA TYR A 68 19.15 -51.53 1.76
C TYR A 68 20.51 -52.15 1.94
N PRO A 69 20.92 -52.54 3.19
CA PRO A 69 22.17 -53.22 3.39
C PRO A 69 22.13 -54.63 2.79
N ASP A 70 23.24 -54.99 2.20
CA ASP A 70 23.54 -56.26 1.57
C ASP A 70 23.29 -57.43 2.53
N THR A 71 22.36 -58.33 2.22
CA THR A 71 22.10 -59.56 2.94
C THR A 71 22.55 -60.76 2.12
N ASP A 72 23.83 -60.74 1.78
CA ASP A 72 24.49 -61.91 1.12
C ASP A 72 25.13 -62.86 2.12
N GLU A 73 24.59 -63.01 3.29
CA GLU A 73 24.98 -64.05 4.23
C GLU A 73 23.79 -64.63 4.95
N LEU A 74 23.04 -65.56 4.33
CA LEU A 74 22.21 -66.55 5.04
C LEU A 74 21.30 -67.35 4.07
N LEU A 75 21.80 -67.91 3.02
CA LEU A 75 21.08 -69.00 2.32
C LEU A 75 22.08 -69.98 1.68
N SER A 76 22.83 -70.66 2.51
CA SER A 76 23.46 -71.95 2.08
C SER A 76 22.63 -73.04 2.71
N GLY A 77 21.88 -73.74 1.83
CA GLY A 77 21.38 -75.08 2.12
C GLY A 77 19.93 -75.26 2.39
N SER A 78 19.11 -75.22 1.38
CA SER A 78 18.08 -76.23 1.08
C SER A 78 17.59 -76.04 -0.34
N GLU A 79 17.89 -76.96 -1.23
CA GLU A 79 17.24 -77.02 -2.54
C GLU A 79 15.76 -77.35 -2.31
N LEU A 80 14.90 -76.31 -2.52
CA LEU A 80 13.44 -76.51 -2.61
C LEU A 80 13.17 -77.26 -3.94
N HIS A 81 12.64 -78.47 -3.84
CA HIS A 81 12.23 -79.27 -5.00
C HIS A 81 11.01 -78.59 -5.66
N PRO A 82 10.90 -78.53 -6.99
CA PRO A 82 9.78 -77.95 -7.69
C PRO A 82 8.39 -78.44 -7.25
N ASP A 83 8.32 -79.67 -6.73
CA ASP A 83 7.09 -80.32 -6.28
C ASP A 83 6.58 -79.82 -4.90
N ASP A 84 7.36 -78.97 -4.20
CA ASP A 84 6.95 -78.39 -2.90
C ASP A 84 6.04 -77.16 -3.06
N LEU A 85 5.75 -76.73 -4.29
CA LEU A 85 4.96 -75.55 -4.57
C LEU A 85 3.46 -75.81 -4.76
N ASP A 86 3.07 -77.09 -4.89
CA ASP A 86 1.66 -77.52 -5.13
C ASP A 86 0.80 -77.41 -3.89
N PHE A 87 1.33 -76.99 -2.74
CA PHE A 87 0.57 -76.83 -1.51
C PHE A 87 -0.49 -75.76 -1.62
N TRP A 88 -0.31 -74.73 -2.47
CA TRP A 88 -1.22 -73.60 -2.59
C TRP A 88 -2.44 -73.92 -3.48
N ASP A 89 -2.42 -74.93 -4.29
CA ASP A 89 -3.53 -75.34 -5.18
C ASP A 89 -4.66 -76.06 -4.42
N MET A 90 -4.46 -76.41 -3.15
CA MET A 90 -5.44 -77.14 -2.35
C MET A 90 -6.40 -76.26 -1.55
N TYR A 91 -6.22 -74.95 -1.57
CA TYR A 91 -7.13 -74.05 -0.92
C TYR A 91 -8.01 -73.33 -1.95
N PRO A 92 -9.37 -73.38 -1.83
CA PRO A 92 -10.21 -72.60 -2.70
C PRO A 92 -9.89 -71.13 -2.48
N GLU A 93 -9.74 -70.39 -3.58
CA GLU A 93 -9.53 -68.94 -3.51
C GLU A 93 -10.61 -68.33 -2.57
N PRO A 94 -10.21 -67.47 -1.60
CA PRO A 94 -11.18 -66.80 -0.77
C PRO A 94 -12.04 -65.94 -1.69
N THR A 95 -13.36 -66.21 -1.71
CA THR A 95 -14.32 -65.37 -2.40
C THR A 95 -14.15 -63.96 -1.87
N ALA A 96 -13.74 -63.04 -2.72
CA ALA A 96 -13.54 -61.63 -2.35
C ALA A 96 -14.86 -61.13 -1.73
N SER A 97 -14.83 -60.91 -0.42
CA SER A 97 -15.88 -60.15 0.26
C SER A 97 -15.95 -58.80 -0.39
N PRO A 98 -17.13 -58.29 -0.75
CA PRO A 98 -17.21 -56.96 -1.35
C PRO A 98 -16.52 -55.97 -0.40
N THR A 99 -15.43 -55.35 -0.82
CA THR A 99 -14.81 -54.22 -0.13
C THR A 99 -15.88 -53.17 -0.02
N PRO A 100 -16.28 -52.73 1.19
CA PRO A 100 -17.19 -51.63 1.30
C PRO A 100 -16.61 -50.45 0.53
N GLU A 101 -17.38 -49.87 -0.39
CA GLU A 101 -17.03 -48.62 -1.02
C GLU A 101 -16.67 -47.62 0.09
N PRO A 102 -15.52 -46.90 -0.02
CA PRO A 102 -15.19 -45.86 0.94
C PRO A 102 -16.35 -44.91 1.01
N THR A 103 -17.05 -44.90 2.15
CA THR A 103 -17.99 -43.83 2.47
C THR A 103 -17.23 -42.55 2.36
N LYS A 104 -17.56 -41.68 1.37
CA LYS A 104 -17.02 -40.35 1.32
C LYS A 104 -17.34 -39.72 2.68
N GLU A 105 -16.31 -39.43 3.47
CA GLU A 105 -16.49 -38.53 4.60
C GLU A 105 -17.16 -37.27 4.07
N PRO A 106 -18.13 -36.71 4.78
CA PRO A 106 -18.68 -35.42 4.40
C PRO A 106 -17.50 -34.44 4.25
N GLU A 107 -17.33 -33.87 3.09
CA GLU A 107 -16.44 -32.72 2.92
C GLU A 107 -16.94 -31.70 3.94
N GLU A 108 -16.17 -31.43 5.00
CA GLU A 108 -16.44 -30.29 5.88
C GLU A 108 -16.38 -29.08 4.98
N GLU A 109 -17.52 -28.41 4.78
CA GLU A 109 -17.58 -27.14 4.08
C GLU A 109 -16.62 -26.19 4.79
N GLU A 110 -15.59 -25.73 4.10
CA GLU A 110 -14.68 -24.72 4.65
C GLU A 110 -15.52 -23.48 5.02
N PRO A 111 -15.34 -22.93 6.22
CA PRO A 111 -16.11 -21.76 6.63
C PRO A 111 -15.92 -20.60 5.65
N ASP A 112 -17.01 -19.91 5.32
CA ASP A 112 -17.01 -18.75 4.42
C ASP A 112 -16.03 -17.67 4.94
N PRO A 113 -14.98 -17.32 4.19
CA PRO A 113 -14.01 -16.31 4.57
C PRO A 113 -14.61 -14.95 4.94
N ALA A 114 -15.78 -14.62 4.37
CA ALA A 114 -16.50 -13.39 4.68
C ALA A 114 -17.06 -13.33 6.10
N THR A 115 -17.26 -14.49 6.73
CA THR A 115 -17.96 -14.57 8.03
C THR A 115 -17.18 -15.30 9.10
N ASP A 116 -16.03 -15.89 8.78
CA ASP A 116 -15.24 -16.71 9.69
C ASP A 116 -14.45 -15.91 10.75
N GLY A 117 -14.37 -14.58 10.59
CA GLY A 117 -13.61 -13.67 11.47
C GLY A 117 -12.10 -13.88 11.44
N LYS A 118 -11.59 -14.67 10.49
CA LYS A 118 -10.16 -14.97 10.32
C LYS A 118 -9.59 -14.34 9.07
N HIS A 119 -10.43 -13.91 8.13
CA HIS A 119 -10.00 -13.27 6.89
C HIS A 119 -10.39 -11.80 6.85
N THR A 120 -9.68 -11.03 6.04
CA THR A 120 -9.99 -9.65 5.68
C THR A 120 -9.99 -9.52 4.17
N LEU A 121 -10.93 -8.76 3.62
CA LEU A 121 -11.02 -8.52 2.19
C LEU A 121 -9.98 -7.49 1.77
N VAL A 122 -9.11 -7.81 0.84
CA VAL A 122 -8.22 -6.86 0.16
C VAL A 122 -8.82 -6.57 -1.20
N GLN A 123 -9.02 -5.30 -1.50
CA GLN A 123 -9.48 -4.81 -2.80
C GLN A 123 -8.29 -4.20 -3.54
N TYR A 124 -8.08 -4.63 -4.78
CA TYR A 124 -7.01 -4.15 -5.65
C TYR A 124 -7.49 -2.99 -6.52
N ALA A 125 -6.56 -2.19 -7.01
CA ALA A 125 -6.86 -1.04 -7.86
C ALA A 125 -7.57 -1.39 -9.18
N ASP A 126 -7.34 -2.60 -9.72
CA ASP A 126 -8.01 -3.13 -10.91
C ASP A 126 -9.44 -3.65 -10.65
N GLY A 127 -9.88 -3.63 -9.39
CA GLY A 127 -11.19 -4.09 -8.93
C GLY A 127 -11.25 -5.58 -8.59
N GLU A 128 -10.13 -6.29 -8.62
CA GLU A 128 -10.05 -7.64 -8.06
C GLU A 128 -10.15 -7.62 -6.53
N GLU A 129 -10.62 -8.72 -5.96
CA GLU A 129 -10.81 -8.88 -4.51
C GLU A 129 -10.20 -10.19 -4.05
N GLU A 130 -9.55 -10.16 -2.89
CA GLU A 130 -8.94 -11.36 -2.28
C GLU A 130 -9.23 -11.42 -0.78
N TRP A 131 -9.72 -12.55 -0.30
CA TRP A 131 -9.82 -12.84 1.13
C TRP A 131 -8.48 -13.34 1.68
N VAL A 132 -7.84 -12.53 2.52
CA VAL A 132 -6.51 -12.79 3.07
C VAL A 132 -6.63 -13.19 4.54
N LEU A 133 -5.97 -14.26 4.94
CA LEU A 133 -5.94 -14.72 6.32
C LEU A 133 -5.26 -13.67 7.22
N ILE A 134 -5.95 -13.27 8.28
CA ILE A 134 -5.42 -12.34 9.28
C ILE A 134 -4.34 -13.04 10.11
N SER A 135 -3.11 -12.53 10.07
CA SER A 135 -1.99 -13.07 10.82
C SER A 135 -2.26 -12.98 12.35
N PRO A 136 -2.16 -14.07 13.10
CA PRO A 136 -2.28 -14.03 14.55
C PRO A 136 -1.04 -13.43 15.24
N TYR A 137 0.04 -13.21 14.50
CA TYR A 137 1.32 -12.73 15.04
C TYR A 137 1.48 -11.20 14.98
N LEU A 138 0.59 -10.51 14.28
CA LEU A 138 0.59 -9.06 14.24
C LEU A 138 -0.40 -8.50 15.29
N PRO A 139 -0.02 -7.43 16.00
CA PRO A 139 -0.90 -6.80 16.96
C PRO A 139 -2.14 -6.24 16.24
N LYS A 140 -3.31 -6.48 16.80
CA LYS A 140 -4.57 -5.92 16.30
C LYS A 140 -4.86 -4.58 16.97
N HIS A 141 -5.66 -3.73 16.32
CA HIS A 141 -6.22 -2.57 16.99
C HIS A 141 -7.34 -2.98 17.96
N GLU A 142 -7.59 -2.13 18.95
CA GLU A 142 -8.65 -2.33 19.95
C GLU A 142 -9.70 -1.19 19.88
N TYR A 143 -9.75 -0.45 18.77
CA TYR A 143 -10.68 0.67 18.60
C TYR A 143 -12.11 0.17 18.47
N ASP A 144 -13.01 0.80 19.21
CA ASP A 144 -14.46 0.67 19.09
C ASP A 144 -14.98 1.78 18.17
N PHE A 145 -15.09 1.51 16.89
CA PHE A 145 -15.45 2.52 15.89
C PHE A 145 -16.88 3.06 16.04
N THR A 146 -17.73 2.48 16.89
CA THR A 146 -19.01 3.08 17.27
C THR A 146 -18.83 4.41 18.03
N ARG A 147 -17.63 4.69 18.49
CA ARG A 147 -17.23 5.93 19.18
C ARG A 147 -16.67 7.02 18.25
N LEU A 148 -16.61 6.74 16.94
CA LEU A 148 -16.27 7.73 15.93
C LEU A 148 -17.44 8.69 15.73
N VAL A 149 -17.15 9.96 15.61
CA VAL A 149 -18.13 11.03 15.31
C VAL A 149 -17.54 11.91 14.21
N CYS A 150 -18.17 11.96 13.05
CA CYS A 150 -17.83 12.90 11.99
C CYS A 150 -18.75 14.13 12.12
N GLN A 151 -18.16 15.30 12.28
CA GLN A 151 -18.88 16.55 12.33
C GLN A 151 -18.14 17.61 11.51
N SER A 152 -18.81 18.14 10.48
CA SER A 152 -18.21 19.12 9.55
C SER A 152 -16.90 18.60 8.95
N ASP A 153 -16.92 17.37 8.44
CA ASP A 153 -15.81 16.64 7.85
C ASP A 153 -14.63 16.32 8.80
N LEU A 154 -14.76 16.71 10.08
CA LEU A 154 -13.76 16.39 11.10
C LEU A 154 -14.13 15.10 11.85
N MET A 155 -13.34 14.05 11.64
CA MET A 155 -13.49 12.78 12.35
C MET A 155 -12.87 12.86 13.73
N LYS A 156 -13.63 12.46 14.75
CA LYS A 156 -13.21 12.48 16.15
C LYS A 156 -13.55 11.16 16.83
N TYR A 157 -12.70 10.74 17.77
CA TYR A 157 -12.93 9.53 18.55
C TYR A 157 -13.10 9.90 20.03
N TYR A 158 -14.16 9.36 20.65
CA TYR A 158 -14.54 9.70 22.02
C TYR A 158 -14.45 8.50 22.95
N GLU A 159 -13.94 8.72 24.16
CA GLU A 159 -14.00 7.75 25.22
C GLU A 159 -14.59 8.41 26.50
N ASN A 160 -15.62 7.77 27.09
CA ASN A 160 -16.31 8.29 28.27
C ASN A 160 -16.76 9.77 28.12
N GLY A 161 -17.18 10.15 26.91
CA GLY A 161 -17.64 11.52 26.58
C GLY A 161 -16.50 12.54 26.39
N LYS A 162 -15.25 12.12 26.46
CA LYS A 162 -14.07 12.97 26.19
C LYS A 162 -13.49 12.61 24.83
N GLN A 163 -13.20 13.61 23.99
CA GLN A 163 -12.39 13.41 22.78
C GLN A 163 -10.98 13.00 23.19
N ILE A 164 -10.49 11.90 22.62
CA ILE A 164 -9.15 11.35 22.85
C ILE A 164 -8.35 11.19 21.57
N SER A 165 -8.86 11.74 20.47
CA SER A 165 -8.20 11.78 19.17
C SER A 165 -7.85 13.21 18.76
N TYR A 166 -7.04 13.33 17.73
CA TYR A 166 -6.56 14.58 17.16
C TYR A 166 -6.88 14.60 15.69
N VAL A 167 -7.36 15.76 15.20
CA VAL A 167 -7.72 15.95 13.79
C VAL A 167 -6.54 16.57 13.05
N GLY A 168 -6.21 16.04 11.89
CA GLY A 168 -5.10 16.52 11.09
C GLY A 168 -5.38 16.57 9.61
N VAL A 169 -4.44 17.18 8.91
CA VAL A 169 -4.37 17.18 7.44
C VAL A 169 -2.97 16.79 7.00
N ASP A 170 -2.83 16.27 5.80
CA ASP A 170 -1.53 16.17 5.16
C ASP A 170 -1.46 17.02 3.90
N ILE A 171 -0.33 17.67 3.70
CA ILE A 171 -0.12 18.65 2.64
C ILE A 171 1.21 18.47 1.93
N SER A 172 1.25 18.97 0.72
CA SER A 172 2.44 19.05 -0.12
C SER A 172 2.38 20.32 -0.96
N LYS A 173 3.23 20.44 -1.94
CA LYS A 173 3.19 21.55 -2.91
C LYS A 173 1.84 21.68 -3.65
N TYR A 174 1.02 20.63 -3.67
CA TYR A 174 -0.27 20.66 -4.36
C TYR A 174 -1.35 21.49 -3.68
N GLN A 175 -1.16 21.84 -2.40
CA GLN A 175 -2.03 22.75 -1.66
C GLN A 175 -1.58 24.20 -1.79
N ASP A 176 -0.51 24.50 -2.55
CA ASP A 176 0.05 25.85 -2.72
C ASP A 176 0.20 26.60 -1.37
N TYR A 177 -0.24 27.85 -1.31
CA TYR A 177 -0.19 28.64 -0.09
C TYR A 177 -1.30 28.24 0.89
N VAL A 178 -0.91 27.80 2.09
CA VAL A 178 -1.81 27.43 3.18
C VAL A 178 -1.81 28.50 4.27
N ASP A 179 -2.98 28.99 4.69
CA ASP A 179 -3.16 29.88 5.85
C ASP A 179 -3.32 29.05 7.13
N PHE A 180 -2.21 28.68 7.76
CA PHE A 180 -2.22 27.81 8.94
C PHE A 180 -2.93 28.41 10.15
N VAL A 181 -3.05 29.76 10.24
CA VAL A 181 -3.82 30.39 11.31
C VAL A 181 -5.31 30.07 11.15
N LYS A 182 -5.82 30.05 9.92
CA LYS A 182 -7.19 29.63 9.65
C LYS A 182 -7.36 28.12 9.83
N VAL A 183 -6.42 27.33 9.34
CA VAL A 183 -6.41 25.87 9.52
C VAL A 183 -6.52 25.50 11.00
N LYS A 184 -5.72 26.12 11.87
CA LYS A 184 -5.80 25.92 13.33
C LYS A 184 -7.17 26.31 13.90
N LYS A 185 -7.73 27.44 13.45
CA LYS A 185 -9.07 27.91 13.87
C LYS A 185 -10.19 27.00 13.37
N ALA A 186 -10.01 26.32 12.24
CA ALA A 186 -10.96 25.35 11.71
C ALA A 186 -11.04 24.07 12.55
N GLY A 187 -10.17 23.90 13.55
CA GLY A 187 -10.18 22.75 14.46
C GLY A 187 -9.20 21.66 14.09
N ILE A 188 -8.20 21.97 13.27
CA ILE A 188 -7.08 21.06 12.95
C ILE A 188 -6.04 21.15 14.08
N ASP A 189 -5.65 20.01 14.60
CA ASP A 189 -4.68 19.88 15.69
C ASP A 189 -3.26 19.72 15.15
N PHE A 190 -3.07 18.92 14.08
CA PHE A 190 -1.75 18.61 13.51
C PHE A 190 -1.72 18.65 11.98
N VAL A 191 -0.54 18.74 11.42
CA VAL A 191 -0.29 18.67 9.99
C VAL A 191 0.89 17.75 9.68
N MET A 192 0.73 16.89 8.67
CA MET A 192 1.82 16.11 8.06
C MET A 192 2.27 16.82 6.78
N ILE A 193 3.54 17.23 6.72
CA ILE A 193 4.08 18.04 5.61
C ILE A 193 5.07 17.22 4.79
N ARG A 194 4.88 17.17 3.47
CA ARG A 194 5.84 16.49 2.60
C ARG A 194 7.18 17.22 2.59
N VAL A 195 8.26 16.50 2.94
CA VAL A 195 9.62 17.02 2.81
C VAL A 195 10.06 17.02 1.35
N GLY A 196 9.79 15.93 0.66
CA GLY A 196 10.20 15.73 -0.72
C GLY A 196 9.74 14.40 -1.26
N ALA A 197 10.24 14.06 -2.43
CA ALA A 197 9.94 12.84 -3.13
C ALA A 197 11.16 12.35 -3.92
N ARG A 198 11.20 11.06 -4.22
CA ARG A 198 12.04 10.53 -5.29
C ARG A 198 11.19 10.36 -6.55
N GLY A 199 11.66 10.89 -7.67
CA GLY A 199 10.95 10.80 -8.95
C GLY A 199 10.86 9.35 -9.44
N TYR A 200 9.64 8.86 -9.71
CA TYR A 200 9.38 7.47 -10.11
C TYR A 200 10.01 7.08 -11.44
N GLY A 201 10.20 8.01 -12.37
CA GLY A 201 10.91 7.77 -13.64
C GLY A 201 12.39 8.11 -13.59
N SER A 202 12.76 9.21 -12.92
CA SER A 202 14.15 9.72 -12.89
C SER A 202 15.00 9.17 -11.77
N GLY A 203 14.39 8.73 -10.66
CA GLY A 203 15.09 8.38 -9.44
C GLY A 203 15.77 9.54 -8.71
N GLN A 204 15.54 10.78 -9.16
CA GLN A 204 16.13 11.97 -8.55
C GLN A 204 15.39 12.38 -7.28
N LEU A 205 16.13 12.81 -6.28
CA LEU A 205 15.55 13.43 -5.08
C LEU A 205 15.06 14.85 -5.42
N ILE A 206 13.85 15.15 -4.99
CA ILE A 206 13.16 16.41 -5.25
C ILE A 206 12.64 16.94 -3.91
N LEU A 207 13.17 18.08 -3.47
CA LEU A 207 12.63 18.79 -2.31
C LEU A 207 11.27 19.39 -2.66
N ASP A 208 10.30 19.28 -1.75
CA ASP A 208 9.05 19.98 -1.91
C ASP A 208 9.27 21.49 -1.78
N GLU A 209 8.90 22.23 -2.79
CA GLU A 209 9.19 23.67 -2.89
C GLU A 209 8.55 24.52 -1.79
N TYR A 210 7.46 24.04 -1.19
CA TYR A 210 6.79 24.70 -0.08
C TYR A 210 7.21 24.18 1.31
N PHE A 211 8.06 23.15 1.39
CA PHE A 211 8.39 22.50 2.66
C PHE A 211 8.89 23.47 3.71
N SER A 212 9.97 24.22 3.38
CA SER A 212 10.61 25.15 4.33
C SER A 212 9.69 26.26 4.82
N ASP A 213 8.80 26.75 3.97
CA ASP A 213 7.83 27.77 4.31
C ASP A 213 6.68 27.19 5.12
N ASN A 214 6.17 26.02 4.71
CA ASN A 214 5.07 25.37 5.39
C ASN A 214 5.44 24.93 6.82
N ILE A 215 6.59 24.28 7.03
CA ILE A 215 6.99 23.82 8.36
C ILE A 215 7.12 25.01 9.34
N LYS A 216 7.74 26.10 8.88
CA LYS A 216 7.86 27.32 9.69
C LYS A 216 6.49 27.90 10.06
N ARG A 217 5.62 28.13 9.06
CA ARG A 217 4.32 28.78 9.27
C ARG A 217 3.33 27.90 10.06
N ALA A 218 3.37 26.58 9.88
CA ALA A 218 2.56 25.65 10.67
C ALA A 218 2.97 25.68 12.15
N THR A 219 4.28 25.65 12.41
CA THR A 219 4.83 25.77 13.77
C THR A 219 4.49 27.10 14.41
N ASP A 220 4.66 28.21 13.68
CA ASP A 220 4.31 29.57 14.15
C ASP A 220 2.80 29.72 14.45
N ALA A 221 1.94 28.99 13.75
CA ALA A 221 0.49 28.96 13.99
C ALA A 221 0.09 28.06 15.17
N GLY A 222 1.02 27.31 15.77
CA GLY A 222 0.80 26.43 16.90
C GLY A 222 0.13 25.11 16.55
N LEU A 223 0.33 24.62 15.31
CA LEU A 223 -0.03 23.27 14.91
C LEU A 223 1.08 22.31 15.35
N ASP A 224 0.70 21.11 15.75
CA ASP A 224 1.64 20.01 15.89
C ASP A 224 2.07 19.54 14.50
N VAL A 225 3.38 19.37 14.28
CA VAL A 225 3.92 19.08 12.97
C VAL A 225 4.57 17.70 12.93
N GLY A 226 4.24 16.92 11.92
CA GLY A 226 4.95 15.77 11.43
C GLY A 226 5.31 15.95 9.97
N VAL A 227 6.09 15.04 9.43
CA VAL A 227 6.51 15.12 8.03
C VAL A 227 6.45 13.74 7.36
N TYR A 228 6.42 13.73 6.03
CA TYR A 228 6.54 12.49 5.25
C TYR A 228 7.43 12.68 4.03
N PHE A 229 7.94 11.57 3.53
CA PHE A 229 8.72 11.51 2.30
C PHE A 229 8.12 10.49 1.35
N TYR A 230 7.77 10.93 0.12
CA TYR A 230 7.26 10.07 -0.92
C TYR A 230 8.40 9.32 -1.62
N SER A 231 8.55 8.05 -1.27
CA SER A 231 9.66 7.20 -1.68
C SER A 231 9.39 6.49 -3.01
N GLN A 232 10.41 6.42 -3.83
CA GLN A 232 10.52 5.52 -4.97
C GLN A 232 11.90 4.84 -4.97
N ALA A 233 12.43 4.57 -3.79
CA ALA A 233 13.71 3.88 -3.62
C ALA A 233 13.61 2.43 -4.12
N ILE A 234 14.64 1.97 -4.83
CA ILE A 234 14.78 0.59 -5.29
C ILE A 234 15.91 -0.16 -4.58
N SER A 235 16.58 0.49 -3.64
CA SER A 235 17.62 -0.11 -2.80
C SER A 235 17.63 0.53 -1.41
N LYS A 236 18.32 -0.12 -0.46
CA LYS A 236 18.53 0.42 0.89
C LYS A 236 19.35 1.71 0.87
N GLU A 237 20.31 1.79 -0.02
CA GLU A 237 21.17 2.96 -0.20
C GLU A 237 20.34 4.17 -0.62
N GLU A 238 19.42 3.99 -1.57
CA GLU A 238 18.50 5.06 -1.97
C GLU A 238 17.56 5.47 -0.84
N ALA A 239 17.04 4.51 -0.07
CA ALA A 239 16.20 4.82 1.11
C ALA A 239 16.96 5.60 2.19
N ILE A 240 18.26 5.29 2.39
CA ILE A 240 19.13 6.05 3.28
C ILE A 240 19.39 7.46 2.74
N GLU A 241 19.56 7.63 1.43
CA GLU A 241 19.66 8.96 0.80
C GLU A 241 18.40 9.80 1.04
N GLU A 242 17.21 9.19 0.88
CA GLU A 242 15.91 9.83 1.17
C GLU A 242 15.82 10.26 2.64
N ALA A 243 16.16 9.37 3.56
CA ALA A 243 16.18 9.67 4.99
C ALA A 243 17.16 10.78 5.35
N ASN A 244 18.36 10.80 4.75
CA ASN A 244 19.34 11.86 4.96
C ASN A 244 18.82 13.21 4.44
N MET A 245 18.15 13.23 3.28
CA MET A 245 17.50 14.44 2.79
C MET A 245 16.47 14.99 3.78
N VAL A 246 15.65 14.10 4.39
CA VAL A 246 14.71 14.49 5.45
C VAL A 246 15.44 15.07 6.65
N ILE A 247 16.49 14.39 7.14
CA ILE A 247 17.28 14.84 8.30
C ILE A 247 17.91 16.20 8.08
N GLU A 248 18.53 16.41 6.91
CA GLU A 248 19.18 17.66 6.54
C GLU A 248 18.20 18.82 6.46
N ASN A 249 17.02 18.61 5.84
CA ASN A 249 16.01 19.67 5.69
C ASN A 249 15.22 19.94 6.97
N LEU A 250 15.10 18.99 7.87
CA LEU A 250 14.55 19.22 9.20
C LEU A 250 15.50 20.00 10.09
N GLY A 251 16.81 19.80 9.98
CA GLY A 251 17.78 20.49 10.82
C GLY A 251 17.42 20.37 12.31
N GLU A 252 17.23 21.52 12.96
CA GLU A 252 16.90 21.62 14.39
C GLU A 252 15.40 21.63 14.69
N TYR A 253 14.52 21.55 13.68
CA TYR A 253 13.08 21.50 13.92
C TYR A 253 12.71 20.30 14.81
N GLN A 254 11.96 20.60 15.88
CA GLN A 254 11.42 19.57 16.76
C GLN A 254 10.02 19.21 16.28
N LEU A 255 9.87 17.95 15.90
CA LEU A 255 8.58 17.43 15.44
C LEU A 255 7.79 16.88 16.62
N ALA A 256 6.52 17.27 16.75
CA ALA A 256 5.58 16.65 17.66
C ALA A 256 5.12 15.29 17.11
N TYR A 257 4.85 15.22 15.82
CA TYR A 257 4.42 14.03 15.08
C TYR A 257 5.60 13.32 14.40
N PRO A 258 5.44 12.04 14.00
CA PRO A 258 6.51 11.25 13.40
C PRO A 258 6.96 11.74 12.02
N VAL A 259 8.11 11.21 11.59
CA VAL A 259 8.52 11.16 10.19
C VAL A 259 7.94 9.90 9.56
N ALA A 260 7.11 10.04 8.54
CA ALA A 260 6.50 8.92 7.85
C ALA A 260 7.26 8.56 6.57
N TYR A 261 7.45 7.25 6.38
CA TYR A 261 7.85 6.66 5.11
C TYR A 261 6.61 6.37 4.28
N ASP A 262 6.55 6.88 3.09
CA ASP A 262 5.43 6.79 2.17
C ASP A 262 5.92 6.20 0.84
N MET A 263 5.59 4.94 0.56
CA MET A 263 5.81 4.27 -0.71
C MET A 263 4.50 3.63 -1.14
N GLU A 264 4.04 3.98 -2.33
CA GLU A 264 2.76 3.53 -2.86
C GLU A 264 2.93 2.82 -4.19
N LEU A 265 1.95 1.99 -4.55
CA LEU A 265 1.79 1.52 -5.92
C LEU A 265 1.40 2.70 -6.80
N VAL A 266 2.08 2.85 -7.93
CA VAL A 266 1.79 3.89 -8.91
C VAL A 266 0.93 3.30 -10.01
N GLU A 267 -0.34 3.69 -10.05
CA GLU A 267 -1.27 3.28 -11.09
C GLU A 267 -0.95 3.95 -12.42
N ASN A 268 -1.20 3.24 -13.50
CA ASN A 268 -1.10 3.71 -14.91
C ASN A 268 0.31 4.13 -15.36
N ASP A 269 1.37 3.79 -14.62
CA ASP A 269 2.74 4.12 -15.01
C ASP A 269 3.71 3.02 -14.59
N THR A 270 4.85 2.91 -15.28
CA THR A 270 5.89 1.96 -14.91
C THR A 270 6.77 2.60 -13.82
N ALA A 271 6.41 2.37 -12.57
CA ALA A 271 7.19 2.84 -11.44
C ALA A 271 8.50 2.06 -11.31
N ARG A 272 9.54 2.70 -10.81
CA ARG A 272 10.84 2.06 -10.51
C ARG A 272 10.68 0.88 -9.53
N THR A 273 9.68 0.96 -8.65
CA THR A 273 9.40 0.01 -7.58
C THR A 273 8.55 -1.18 -8.00
N GLU A 274 8.04 -1.22 -9.25
CA GLU A 274 7.09 -2.23 -9.75
C GLU A 274 7.63 -3.66 -9.63
N ASN A 275 8.92 -3.86 -9.92
CA ASN A 275 9.53 -5.19 -9.92
C ASN A 275 10.17 -5.58 -8.58
N LEU A 276 10.01 -4.78 -7.54
CA LEU A 276 10.52 -5.10 -6.22
C LEU A 276 9.66 -6.17 -5.56
N THR A 277 10.32 -7.17 -4.99
CA THR A 277 9.65 -8.17 -4.16
C THR A 277 9.19 -7.58 -2.84
N ARG A 278 8.18 -8.19 -2.21
CA ARG A 278 7.73 -7.85 -0.86
C ARG A 278 8.87 -7.75 0.16
N SER A 279 9.86 -8.65 0.07
CA SER A 279 11.02 -8.63 0.95
C SER A 279 11.91 -7.41 0.71
N GLU A 280 12.16 -7.05 -0.55
CA GLU A 280 12.96 -5.87 -0.90
C GLU A 280 12.27 -4.57 -0.46
N LYS A 281 10.98 -4.40 -0.76
CA LYS A 281 10.18 -3.26 -0.29
C LYS A 281 10.26 -3.11 1.24
N THR A 282 10.15 -4.24 1.97
CA THR A 282 10.26 -4.25 3.44
C THR A 282 11.63 -3.79 3.94
N GLU A 283 12.71 -4.28 3.32
CA GLU A 283 14.06 -3.92 3.73
C GLU A 283 14.42 -2.47 3.35
N ILE A 284 13.87 -1.95 2.25
CA ILE A 284 13.99 -0.56 1.82
C ILE A 284 13.27 0.35 2.82
N ALA A 285 12.00 0.07 3.13
CA ALA A 285 11.23 0.81 4.13
C ALA A 285 11.94 0.84 5.48
N ARG A 286 12.46 -0.33 5.94
CA ARG A 286 13.20 -0.43 7.19
C ARG A 286 14.47 0.42 7.18
N ALA A 287 15.22 0.45 6.08
CA ALA A 287 16.43 1.24 5.98
C ALA A 287 16.16 2.75 6.16
N PHE A 288 15.09 3.28 5.59
CA PHE A 288 14.64 4.66 5.81
C PHE A 288 14.27 4.87 7.29
N LEU A 289 13.38 4.04 7.81
CA LEU A 289 12.83 4.18 9.16
C LEU A 289 13.92 4.08 10.24
N ASP A 290 14.84 3.10 10.11
CA ASP A 290 15.98 2.94 11.02
C ASP A 290 16.92 4.16 10.99
N THR A 291 17.17 4.72 9.78
CA THR A 291 18.03 5.90 9.62
C THR A 291 17.44 7.12 10.31
N ILE A 292 16.12 7.33 10.16
CA ILE A 292 15.42 8.41 10.88
C ILE A 292 15.41 8.16 12.39
N ALA A 293 15.07 6.93 12.82
CA ALA A 293 14.99 6.56 14.24
C ALA A 293 16.34 6.73 14.97
N ALA A 294 17.46 6.51 14.27
CA ALA A 294 18.81 6.74 14.81
C ALA A 294 19.08 8.19 15.22
N THR A 295 18.29 9.15 14.72
CA THR A 295 18.33 10.57 15.13
C THR A 295 17.51 10.88 16.37
N GLY A 296 16.82 9.88 16.94
CA GLY A 296 15.91 10.04 18.07
C GLY A 296 14.51 10.55 17.68
N ARG A 297 14.21 10.70 16.40
CA ARG A 297 12.89 11.08 15.90
C ARG A 297 11.96 9.88 15.87
N LYS A 298 10.67 10.12 16.12
CA LYS A 298 9.60 9.11 15.95
C LYS A 298 9.45 8.79 14.47
N THR A 299 9.12 7.54 14.18
CA THR A 299 8.97 7.05 12.81
C THR A 299 7.62 6.35 12.62
N MET A 300 7.11 6.39 11.39
CA MET A 300 5.83 5.85 11.02
C MET A 300 5.91 5.32 9.59
N ILE A 301 5.14 4.27 9.30
CA ILE A 301 4.96 3.78 7.94
C ILE A 301 3.55 4.14 7.47
N TYR A 302 3.45 4.78 6.30
CA TYR A 302 2.20 5.07 5.62
C TYR A 302 1.91 4.01 4.57
N GLY A 303 0.64 3.68 4.37
CA GLY A 303 0.17 2.86 3.28
C GLY A 303 -1.32 2.58 3.34
N ASN A 304 -1.88 2.21 2.19
CA ASN A 304 -3.23 1.70 2.13
C ASN A 304 -3.28 0.23 2.62
N LYS A 305 -4.48 -0.31 2.75
CA LYS A 305 -4.70 -1.67 3.26
C LYS A 305 -4.01 -2.73 2.40
N GLU A 306 -4.09 -2.60 1.06
CA GLU A 306 -3.43 -3.49 0.11
C GLU A 306 -1.91 -3.48 0.33
N TRP A 307 -1.29 -2.29 0.32
CA TRP A 307 0.14 -2.12 0.54
C TRP A 307 0.61 -2.76 1.84
N LEU A 308 -0.06 -2.45 2.96
CA LEU A 308 0.31 -2.92 4.29
C LEU A 308 0.14 -4.44 4.47
N ILE A 309 -0.74 -5.09 3.71
CA ILE A 309 -0.98 -6.53 3.81
C ILE A 309 -0.17 -7.33 2.78
N LYS A 310 -0.08 -6.84 1.54
CA LYS A 310 0.45 -7.61 0.41
C LYS A 310 1.87 -7.21 0.03
N GLU A 311 2.17 -5.90 0.05
CA GLU A 311 3.37 -5.37 -0.56
C GLU A 311 4.57 -5.32 0.38
N ILE A 312 4.33 -5.31 1.71
CA ILE A 312 5.39 -5.31 2.73
C ILE A 312 5.13 -6.36 3.81
N ASP A 313 6.20 -6.77 4.50
CA ASP A 313 6.13 -7.69 5.63
C ASP A 313 6.08 -6.92 6.95
N MET A 314 4.86 -6.60 7.40
CA MET A 314 4.64 -5.86 8.65
C MET A 314 5.19 -6.58 9.89
N SER A 315 5.42 -7.90 9.84
CA SER A 315 6.02 -8.63 10.96
C SER A 315 7.45 -8.18 11.27
N LYS A 316 8.14 -7.63 10.29
CA LYS A 316 9.49 -7.05 10.41
C LYS A 316 9.51 -5.57 10.76
N LEU A 317 8.33 -4.92 10.77
CA LEU A 317 8.17 -3.47 10.93
C LEU A 317 7.33 -3.11 12.17
N THR A 318 7.10 -4.04 13.08
CA THR A 318 6.25 -3.86 14.28
C THR A 318 6.77 -2.82 15.29
N ALA A 319 8.02 -2.38 15.14
CA ALA A 319 8.62 -1.33 15.96
C ALA A 319 8.14 0.08 15.58
N TYR A 320 7.53 0.24 14.40
CA TYR A 320 7.09 1.52 13.86
C TYR A 320 5.57 1.66 13.98
N ASP A 321 5.11 2.89 14.23
CA ASP A 321 3.68 3.19 14.19
C ASP A 321 3.17 3.15 12.72
N VAL A 322 1.88 2.89 12.51
CA VAL A 322 1.26 2.82 11.18
C VAL A 322 0.33 4.01 10.99
N TRP A 323 0.42 4.62 9.83
CA TRP A 323 -0.52 5.58 9.28
C TRP A 323 -1.28 4.90 8.14
N LEU A 324 -2.48 4.46 8.45
CA LEU A 324 -3.36 3.79 7.50
C LEU A 324 -4.00 4.80 6.55
N SER A 325 -4.01 4.51 5.27
CA SER A 325 -4.81 5.20 4.26
C SER A 325 -5.97 4.30 3.83
N GLN A 326 -7.19 4.74 4.11
CA GLN A 326 -8.38 4.03 3.68
C GLN A 326 -9.59 4.96 3.70
N THR A 327 -10.12 5.33 2.52
CA THR A 327 -11.36 6.11 2.42
C THR A 327 -12.54 5.24 2.77
N ALA A 328 -13.10 5.45 3.96
CA ALA A 328 -14.26 4.72 4.47
C ALA A 328 -14.89 5.47 5.65
N ASP A 329 -16.15 5.15 5.97
CA ASP A 329 -16.79 5.63 7.21
C ASP A 329 -16.15 4.98 8.45
N VAL A 330 -15.70 3.72 8.29
CA VAL A 330 -15.03 2.89 9.30
C VAL A 330 -13.96 2.06 8.61
N PRO A 331 -12.70 2.11 9.07
CA PRO A 331 -11.65 1.31 8.46
C PRO A 331 -11.79 -0.17 8.85
N ASP A 332 -11.46 -1.06 7.93
CA ASP A 332 -11.51 -2.50 8.12
C ASP A 332 -10.13 -3.18 8.11
N TYR A 333 -9.06 -2.39 8.20
CA TYR A 333 -7.70 -2.90 8.36
C TYR A 333 -7.57 -3.58 9.74
N PRO A 334 -7.21 -4.88 9.80
CA PRO A 334 -7.37 -5.66 11.03
C PRO A 334 -6.27 -5.43 12.09
N TYR A 335 -5.16 -4.80 11.72
CA TYR A 335 -4.01 -4.65 12.59
C TYR A 335 -3.94 -3.28 13.25
N LYS A 336 -3.01 -3.12 14.19
CA LYS A 336 -2.79 -1.88 14.92
C LYS A 336 -2.31 -0.78 13.98
N PHE A 337 -2.92 0.39 14.09
CA PHE A 337 -2.48 1.65 13.49
C PHE A 337 -2.64 2.79 14.50
N ALA A 338 -1.87 3.85 14.33
CA ALA A 338 -1.90 5.01 15.22
C ALA A 338 -2.62 6.21 14.61
N MET A 339 -2.60 6.28 13.27
CA MET A 339 -3.21 7.38 12.51
C MET A 339 -3.95 6.80 11.30
N TRP A 340 -5.03 7.46 10.90
CA TRP A 340 -5.85 7.06 9.77
C TRP A 340 -6.18 8.26 8.90
N GLN A 341 -5.82 8.18 7.61
CA GLN A 341 -6.24 9.09 6.55
C GLN A 341 -7.55 8.54 5.97
N TYR A 342 -8.64 9.26 6.21
CA TYR A 342 -9.99 8.76 5.97
C TYR A 342 -10.70 9.40 4.78
N ASP A 343 -10.20 10.54 4.29
CA ASP A 343 -10.81 11.29 3.19
C ASP A 343 -9.75 12.05 2.41
N PHE A 344 -9.87 12.06 1.07
CA PHE A 344 -8.96 12.77 0.15
C PHE A 344 -9.56 14.06 -0.41
N GLU A 345 -10.84 14.33 -0.14
CA GLU A 345 -11.60 15.45 -0.69
C GLU A 345 -12.09 16.41 0.41
N GLY A 346 -11.43 16.41 1.57
CA GLY A 346 -11.78 17.28 2.68
C GLY A 346 -11.63 18.76 2.33
N SER A 347 -12.43 19.61 2.98
CA SER A 347 -12.39 21.06 2.82
C SER A 347 -12.12 21.73 4.18
N VAL A 348 -11.02 22.50 4.25
CA VAL A 348 -10.59 23.18 5.49
C VAL A 348 -10.34 24.66 5.23
N ASP A 349 -10.92 25.54 6.05
CA ASP A 349 -10.65 26.99 5.93
C ASP A 349 -9.14 27.26 6.08
N GLY A 350 -8.59 27.97 5.12
CA GLY A 350 -7.16 28.24 5.03
C GLY A 350 -6.40 27.38 4.00
N ILE A 351 -7.05 26.37 3.42
CA ILE A 351 -6.51 25.56 2.32
C ILE A 351 -7.40 25.76 1.09
N VAL A 352 -6.80 25.95 -0.07
CA VAL A 352 -7.52 26.08 -1.33
C VAL A 352 -7.63 24.70 -2.00
N GLY A 353 -8.86 24.33 -2.37
CA GLY A 353 -9.13 23.00 -2.96
C GLY A 353 -9.29 21.91 -1.91
N TYR A 354 -9.09 20.67 -2.33
CA TYR A 354 -9.19 19.50 -1.48
C TYR A 354 -7.91 19.24 -0.70
N VAL A 355 -8.08 18.66 0.48
CA VAL A 355 -6.98 18.23 1.34
C VAL A 355 -7.30 16.89 1.98
N ASN A 356 -6.30 16.07 2.16
CA ASN A 356 -6.43 14.78 2.85
C ASN A 356 -6.69 15.00 4.33
N MET A 357 -7.73 14.34 4.86
CA MET A 357 -8.16 14.44 6.24
C MET A 357 -7.66 13.25 7.05
N ASN A 358 -7.19 13.54 8.24
CA ASN A 358 -6.56 12.55 9.12
C ASN A 358 -7.13 12.59 10.53
N ILE A 359 -7.16 11.42 11.18
CA ILE A 359 -7.39 11.29 12.61
C ILE A 359 -6.20 10.54 13.23
N SER A 360 -5.65 11.09 14.31
CA SER A 360 -4.66 10.39 15.14
C SER A 360 -5.31 9.91 16.43
N PHE A 361 -5.17 8.61 16.73
CA PHE A 361 -5.64 7.99 17.96
C PHE A 361 -4.59 8.06 19.08
N VAL A 362 -3.41 8.58 18.78
CA VAL A 362 -2.28 8.71 19.70
C VAL A 362 -1.88 10.17 19.81
N ASN A 363 -1.67 10.64 21.05
CA ASN A 363 -1.05 11.92 21.29
C ASN A 363 0.47 11.83 21.12
N PHE A 364 0.95 12.13 19.93
CA PHE A 364 2.37 12.10 19.64
C PHE A 364 3.14 13.25 20.31
N ALA A 365 2.48 14.36 20.63
CA ALA A 365 3.10 15.50 21.32
C ALA A 365 3.46 15.19 22.78
N GLU A 366 2.72 14.24 23.41
CA GLU A 366 2.93 13.82 24.81
C GLU A 366 3.65 12.47 24.98
N LYS A 367 3.92 11.76 23.87
CA LYS A 367 4.49 10.39 23.88
C LYS A 367 6.03 10.39 23.97
#